data_dc39405ba3ce59b87bcb4943adced0bd
#
_entry.id   dc39405ba3ce59b87bcb4943adced0bd
#
_cell.length_a   1.000
_cell.length_b   1.000
_cell.length_c   1.000
_cell.angle_alpha   90.00
_cell.angle_beta   90.00
_cell.angle_gamma   90.00
#
_symmetry.space_group_name_H-M   'P 1'
#
loop_
_entity.id
_entity.type
_entity.pdbx_description
1 polymer ?
#
loop_
_entity_poly.entity_id
_entity_poly.type
_entity_poly.pdbx_seq_one_letter_code
_entity_poly.pdbx_strand_id
1 'polypeptide(L)'
;MSVNPTNGKRTFIAWCPDYTDEGAFARRMSVRPVHLEGIKKHVTGGYFKFGAYTLTPESVGKPVEDQIINGSNMVFLAENIDEVWGYIKADPYWENNVWDKEKITVLPVVIPVQST
;
A
#
# COMPACT_ATOMS: atom_id res chain seq x y z
N MET A 1 29.31 -9.97 4.30
CA MET A 1 28.16 -10.09 3.40
C MET A 1 26.87 -10.08 4.21
N SER A 2 25.95 -9.28 3.80
CA SER A 2 24.67 -9.27 4.49
C SER A 2 23.88 -10.52 4.11
N VAL A 3 23.21 -11.09 5.09
CA VAL A 3 22.27 -12.16 4.84
C VAL A 3 20.94 -11.53 4.53
N ASN A 4 20.41 -11.80 3.36
CA ASN A 4 19.11 -11.31 2.98
C ASN A 4 18.06 -12.36 3.36
N PRO A 5 17.20 -12.09 4.35
CA PRO A 5 16.24 -13.09 4.83
C PRO A 5 15.03 -13.25 3.91
N THR A 6 15.12 -12.79 2.67
CA THR A 6 13.97 -12.81 1.76
C THR A 6 13.76 -14.15 1.06
N ASN A 7 14.67 -15.13 1.27
CA ASN A 7 14.59 -16.44 0.59
C ASN A 7 14.54 -16.29 -0.93
N GLY A 8 15.35 -15.40 -1.48
CA GLY A 8 15.41 -15.15 -2.92
C GLY A 8 14.36 -14.19 -3.43
N LYS A 9 13.46 -13.74 -2.58
CA LYS A 9 12.47 -12.74 -2.98
C LYS A 9 13.09 -11.36 -3.04
N ARG A 10 12.47 -10.52 -3.83
CA ARG A 10 12.86 -9.13 -4.02
C ARG A 10 11.87 -8.21 -3.34
N THR A 11 12.29 -6.99 -3.09
CA THR A 11 11.47 -5.98 -2.44
C THR A 11 10.89 -5.04 -3.48
N PHE A 12 9.61 -4.75 -3.35
CA PHE A 12 8.89 -3.84 -4.26
C PHE A 12 8.12 -2.84 -3.46
N ILE A 13 8.06 -1.60 -3.94
CA ILE A 13 7.20 -0.57 -3.37
C ILE A 13 6.06 -0.29 -4.33
N ALA A 14 4.86 -0.17 -3.78
CA ALA A 14 3.67 0.19 -4.53
C ALA A 14 3.15 1.52 -4.04
N TRP A 15 2.95 2.46 -4.97
CA TRP A 15 2.28 3.72 -4.70
C TRP A 15 0.93 3.68 -5.38
N CYS A 16 -0.12 3.76 -4.58
CA CYS A 16 -1.51 3.63 -5.04
C CYS A 16 -2.28 4.90 -4.68
N PRO A 17 -2.29 5.90 -5.57
CA PRO A 17 -3.06 7.12 -5.32
C PRO A 17 -4.57 6.82 -5.35
N ASP A 18 -5.31 7.47 -4.47
CA ASP A 18 -6.76 7.36 -4.49
C ASP A 18 -7.34 8.16 -5.66
N TYR A 19 -8.53 7.75 -6.12
CA TYR A 19 -9.30 8.60 -6.99
C TYR A 19 -9.63 9.91 -6.27
N THR A 20 -9.82 10.97 -7.05
CA THR A 20 -10.03 12.32 -6.51
C THR A 20 -11.46 12.80 -6.61
N ASP A 21 -12.38 11.94 -7.04
CA ASP A 21 -13.79 12.29 -7.11
C ASP A 21 -14.39 12.44 -5.71
N GLU A 22 -15.53 13.12 -5.62
CA GLU A 22 -16.17 13.43 -4.36
C GLU A 22 -16.47 12.23 -3.48
N GLY A 23 -16.81 11.09 -4.08
CA GLY A 23 -17.17 9.88 -3.33
C GLY A 23 -15.99 8.99 -2.92
N ALA A 24 -14.77 9.33 -3.32
CA ALA A 24 -13.62 8.43 -3.13
C ALA A 24 -13.34 8.13 -1.66
N PHE A 25 -13.36 9.15 -0.82
CA PHE A 25 -13.07 8.96 0.61
C PHE A 25 -14.12 8.06 1.28
N ALA A 26 -15.39 8.25 0.95
CA ALA A 26 -16.45 7.39 1.50
C ALA A 26 -16.27 5.94 1.08
N ARG A 27 -15.86 5.71 -0.18
CA ARG A 27 -15.58 4.36 -0.66
C ARG A 27 -14.43 3.74 0.12
N ARG A 28 -13.36 4.51 0.35
CA ARG A 28 -12.21 4.03 1.15
C ARG A 28 -12.67 3.61 2.54
N MET A 29 -13.41 4.46 3.22
CA MET A 29 -13.83 4.18 4.59
C MET A 29 -14.79 3.00 4.68
N SER A 30 -15.65 2.82 3.68
CA SER A 30 -16.62 1.73 3.68
C SER A 30 -15.98 0.34 3.58
N VAL A 31 -14.83 0.22 2.90
CA VAL A 31 -14.15 -1.06 2.74
C VAL A 31 -12.87 -1.17 3.55
N ARG A 32 -12.53 -0.15 4.32
CA ARG A 32 -11.31 -0.14 5.11
C ARG A 32 -11.17 -1.34 6.05
N PRO A 33 -12.21 -1.76 6.79
CA PRO A 33 -12.07 -2.92 7.67
C PRO A 33 -11.66 -4.18 6.91
N VAL A 34 -12.22 -4.41 5.73
CA VAL A 34 -11.89 -5.58 4.92
C VAL A 34 -10.46 -5.47 4.38
N HIS A 35 -10.06 -4.26 3.93
CA HIS A 35 -8.70 -4.02 3.50
C HIS A 35 -7.69 -4.33 4.61
N LEU A 36 -7.94 -3.83 5.82
CA LEU A 36 -7.04 -4.05 6.95
C LEU A 36 -6.95 -5.53 7.33
N GLU A 37 -8.05 -6.27 7.23
CA GLU A 37 -8.01 -7.72 7.45
C GLU A 37 -7.11 -8.41 6.44
N GLY A 38 -7.19 -8.00 5.18
CA GLY A 38 -6.33 -8.54 4.13
C GLY A 38 -4.86 -8.22 4.40
N ILE A 39 -4.56 -7.00 4.82
CA ILE A 39 -3.20 -6.61 5.15
C ILE A 39 -2.64 -7.46 6.31
N LYS A 40 -3.44 -7.74 7.33
CA LYS A 40 -3.01 -8.60 8.43
C LYS A 40 -2.62 -10.00 7.94
N LYS A 41 -3.36 -10.54 6.97
CA LYS A 41 -3.02 -11.83 6.38
C LYS A 41 -1.70 -11.78 5.62
N HIS A 42 -1.44 -10.68 4.92
CA HIS A 42 -0.17 -10.48 4.23
C HIS A 42 0.99 -10.42 5.22
N VAL A 43 0.81 -9.70 6.33
CA VAL A 43 1.81 -9.63 7.38
C VAL A 43 2.10 -11.01 7.96
N THR A 44 1.04 -11.77 8.27
CA THR A 44 1.18 -13.13 8.78
C THR A 44 1.88 -14.03 7.77
N GLY A 45 1.64 -13.84 6.49
CA GLY A 45 2.30 -14.60 5.42
C GLY A 45 3.77 -14.28 5.25
N GLY A 46 4.27 -13.20 5.86
CA GLY A 46 5.69 -12.87 5.87
C GLY A 46 6.20 -12.10 4.67
N TYR A 47 5.33 -11.70 3.75
CA TYR A 47 5.75 -11.01 2.53
C TYR A 47 5.34 -9.55 2.47
N PHE A 48 4.74 -9.04 3.53
CA PHE A 48 4.36 -7.64 3.62
C PHE A 48 5.26 -6.95 4.63
N LYS A 49 6.06 -5.98 4.17
CA LYS A 49 7.03 -5.30 5.03
C LYS A 49 6.38 -4.17 5.83
N PHE A 50 5.68 -3.30 5.15
CA PHE A 50 4.91 -2.24 5.81
C PHE A 50 3.92 -1.63 4.83
N GLY A 51 2.94 -0.92 5.39
CA GLY A 51 2.01 -0.12 4.62
C GLY A 51 1.69 1.15 5.37
N ALA A 52 1.32 2.18 4.62
CA ALA A 52 0.94 3.47 5.16
C ALA A 52 -0.09 4.10 4.25
N TYR A 53 -1.00 4.88 4.81
CA TYR A 53 -1.77 5.79 3.97
C TYR A 53 -1.08 7.14 3.98
N THR A 54 -1.22 7.86 2.89
CA THR A 54 -0.58 9.16 2.74
C THR A 54 -1.58 10.28 2.88
N LEU A 55 -1.10 11.43 3.29
CA LEU A 55 -1.92 12.63 3.48
C LEU A 55 -1.52 13.68 2.48
N THR A 56 -2.47 14.55 2.12
CA THR A 56 -2.08 15.75 1.37
C THR A 56 -1.17 16.58 2.24
N PRO A 57 -0.15 17.25 1.66
CA PRO A 57 0.80 18.02 2.47
C PRO A 57 0.16 19.09 3.34
N GLU A 58 -0.88 19.74 2.83
CA GLU A 58 -1.55 20.81 3.57
C GLU A 58 -2.40 20.30 4.73
N SER A 59 -2.71 19.01 4.77
CA SER A 59 -3.53 18.45 5.86
C SER A 59 -2.70 17.85 6.99
N VAL A 60 -1.39 17.73 6.80
CA VAL A 60 -0.51 17.21 7.84
C VAL A 60 -0.51 18.18 9.05
N GLY A 61 -0.57 17.64 10.24
CA GLY A 61 -0.63 18.48 11.45
C GLY A 61 -2.01 18.94 11.84
N LYS A 62 -3.03 18.71 11.01
CA LYS A 62 -4.40 19.00 11.37
C LYS A 62 -4.96 17.90 12.27
N PRO A 63 -6.06 18.16 13.00
CA PRO A 63 -6.76 17.09 13.70
C PRO A 63 -7.09 15.94 12.75
N VAL A 64 -7.14 14.71 13.30
CA VAL A 64 -7.33 13.51 12.48
C VAL A 64 -8.57 13.63 11.58
N GLU A 65 -9.67 14.18 12.09
CA GLU A 65 -10.90 14.33 11.33
C GLU A 65 -10.77 15.31 10.16
N ASP A 66 -9.74 16.15 10.17
CA ASP A 66 -9.50 17.14 9.11
C ASP A 66 -8.37 16.73 8.17
N GLN A 67 -7.74 15.58 8.42
CA GLN A 67 -6.69 15.08 7.55
C GLN A 67 -7.28 14.51 6.28
N ILE A 68 -6.59 14.74 5.16
CA ILE A 68 -7.04 14.27 3.85
C ILE A 68 -6.12 13.16 3.36
N ILE A 69 -6.66 11.95 3.31
CA ILE A 69 -5.95 10.78 2.81
C ILE A 69 -6.00 10.82 1.28
N ASN A 70 -4.85 10.64 0.64
CA ASN A 70 -4.78 10.67 -0.83
C ASN A 70 -4.16 9.43 -1.46
N GLY A 71 -3.86 8.39 -0.69
CA GLY A 71 -3.34 7.18 -1.26
C GLY A 71 -2.79 6.20 -0.25
N SER A 72 -2.26 5.11 -0.77
CA SER A 72 -1.63 4.05 0.01
C SER A 72 -0.24 3.77 -0.52
N ASN A 73 0.67 3.48 0.39
CA ASN A 73 2.04 3.11 0.07
C ASN A 73 2.33 1.78 0.75
N MET A 74 2.84 0.81 -0.01
CA MET A 74 3.06 -0.54 0.52
C MET A 74 4.39 -1.08 0.05
N VAL A 75 5.04 -1.86 0.90
CA VAL A 75 6.29 -2.53 0.53
C VAL A 75 6.10 -4.03 0.71
N PHE A 76 6.34 -4.78 -0.36
CA PHE A 76 6.15 -6.22 -0.42
C PHE A 76 7.47 -6.93 -0.71
N LEU A 77 7.57 -8.16 -0.22
CA LEU A 77 8.52 -9.14 -0.72
C LEU A 77 7.80 -10.00 -1.75
N ALA A 78 8.41 -10.22 -2.90
CA ALA A 78 7.81 -11.04 -3.95
C ALA A 78 8.88 -11.61 -4.87
N GLU A 79 8.55 -12.66 -5.58
CA GLU A 79 9.46 -13.26 -6.55
C GLU A 79 9.61 -12.40 -7.79
N ASN A 80 8.53 -11.69 -8.15
CA ASN A 80 8.52 -10.82 -9.32
C ASN A 80 7.44 -9.75 -9.16
N ILE A 81 7.46 -8.79 -10.07
CA ILE A 81 6.54 -7.65 -10.01
C ILE A 81 5.09 -8.08 -10.25
N ASP A 82 4.86 -9.11 -11.04
CA ASP A 82 3.49 -9.57 -11.33
C ASP A 82 2.80 -10.09 -10.08
N GLU A 83 3.56 -10.69 -9.18
CA GLU A 83 3.01 -11.16 -7.90
C GLU A 83 2.49 -9.99 -7.08
N VAL A 84 3.23 -8.87 -7.08
CA VAL A 84 2.80 -7.66 -6.36
C VAL A 84 1.51 -7.10 -6.98
N TRP A 85 1.44 -7.06 -8.30
CA TRP A 85 0.22 -6.62 -8.99
C TRP A 85 -0.96 -7.53 -8.65
N GLY A 86 -0.71 -8.83 -8.45
CA GLY A 86 -1.74 -9.75 -7.99
C GLY A 86 -2.32 -9.36 -6.64
N TYR A 87 -1.46 -9.01 -5.69
CA TYR A 87 -1.91 -8.53 -4.38
C TYR A 87 -2.71 -7.24 -4.48
N ILE A 88 -2.24 -6.30 -5.31
CA ILE A 88 -2.93 -5.02 -5.50
C ILE A 88 -4.33 -5.25 -6.07
N LYS A 89 -4.44 -6.06 -7.11
CA LYS A 89 -5.73 -6.30 -7.79
C LYS A 89 -6.72 -7.09 -6.95
N ALA A 90 -6.23 -7.83 -5.97
CA ALA A 90 -7.09 -8.58 -5.06
C ALA A 90 -7.53 -7.76 -3.84
N ASP A 91 -7.00 -6.55 -3.68
CA ASP A 91 -7.33 -5.71 -2.54
C ASP A 91 -8.70 -5.05 -2.72
N PRO A 92 -9.52 -4.97 -1.65
CA PRO A 92 -10.80 -4.26 -1.72
C PRO A 92 -10.70 -2.83 -2.22
N TYR A 93 -9.57 -2.16 -1.99
CA TYR A 93 -9.36 -0.79 -2.49
C TYR A 93 -9.25 -0.74 -4.01
N TRP A 94 -8.72 -1.78 -4.64
CA TRP A 94 -8.76 -1.89 -6.10
C TRP A 94 -10.17 -2.19 -6.58
N GLU A 95 -10.82 -3.17 -5.98
CA GLU A 95 -12.13 -3.66 -6.41
C GLU A 95 -13.24 -2.62 -6.24
N ASN A 96 -13.10 -1.74 -5.27
CA ASN A 96 -14.13 -0.75 -4.94
C ASN A 96 -13.75 0.66 -5.38
N ASN A 97 -12.84 0.78 -6.34
CA ASN A 97 -12.49 2.05 -6.95
C ASN A 97 -12.03 3.11 -5.93
N VAL A 98 -11.24 2.68 -4.96
CA VAL A 98 -10.56 3.60 -4.05
C VAL A 98 -9.28 4.09 -4.73
N TRP A 99 -8.44 3.16 -5.17
CA TRP A 99 -7.22 3.48 -5.88
C TRP A 99 -7.49 3.79 -7.34
N ASP A 100 -6.81 4.83 -7.84
CA ASP A 100 -6.86 5.19 -9.26
C ASP A 100 -6.01 4.19 -10.04
N LYS A 101 -6.69 3.30 -10.74
CA LYS A 101 -6.06 2.15 -11.40
C LYS A 101 -5.04 2.54 -12.46
N GLU A 102 -5.18 3.75 -13.00
CA GLU A 102 -4.27 4.22 -14.04
C GLU A 102 -3.02 4.91 -13.48
N LYS A 103 -3.00 5.19 -12.18
CA LYS A 103 -1.92 5.94 -11.54
C LYS A 103 -1.08 5.12 -10.57
N ILE A 104 -1.35 3.83 -10.45
CA ILE A 104 -0.58 2.96 -9.56
C ILE A 104 0.81 2.75 -10.15
N THR A 105 1.82 2.89 -9.32
CA THR A 105 3.22 2.65 -9.69
C THR A 105 3.80 1.57 -8.79
N VAL A 106 4.42 0.55 -9.38
CA VAL A 106 5.13 -0.48 -8.64
C VAL A 106 6.56 -0.50 -9.13
N LEU A 107 7.50 -0.41 -8.21
CA LEU A 107 8.92 -0.38 -8.52
C LEU A 107 9.69 -1.36 -7.66
N PRO A 108 10.71 -2.04 -8.22
CA PRO A 108 11.64 -2.75 -7.38
C PRO A 108 12.48 -1.75 -6.59
N VAL A 109 12.76 -2.09 -5.34
CA VAL A 109 13.55 -1.22 -4.46
C VAL A 109 14.59 -2.05 -3.73
N VAL A 110 15.66 -1.38 -3.33
CA VAL A 110 16.64 -1.92 -2.41
C VAL A 110 16.65 -1.01 -1.20
N ILE A 111 16.54 -1.60 -0.02
CA ILE A 111 16.56 -0.83 1.22
C ILE A 111 17.96 -0.97 1.83
N PRO A 112 18.90 -0.04 1.53
CA PRO A 112 20.29 -0.17 1.99
C PRO A 112 20.45 0.14 3.47
N VAL A 113 19.56 0.99 4.01
CA VAL A 113 19.59 1.38 5.43
C VAL A 113 18.16 1.33 5.93
N GLN A 114 17.98 0.70 7.08
CA GLN A 114 16.66 0.57 7.67
C GLN A 114 16.74 0.96 9.14
N SER A 115 15.81 1.83 9.55
CA SER A 115 15.64 2.23 10.93
C SER A 115 15.05 1.06 11.73
N THR A 116 15.49 0.91 12.96
CA THR A 116 14.99 -0.15 13.86
C THR A 116 14.05 0.41 14.90
#